data_722552d5120b1353a5a858479708a15b
#
_entry.id   722552d5120b1353a5a858479708a15b
#
_cell.length_a   1.000
_cell.length_b   1.000
_cell.length_c   1.000
_cell.angle_alpha   90.00
_cell.angle_beta   90.00
_cell.angle_gamma   90.00
#
_symmetry.space_group_name_H-M   'P 1'
#
loop_
_entity.id
_entity.type
_entity.pdbx_description
1 polymer ?
#
loop_
_entity_poly.entity_id
_entity_poly.type
_entity_poly.pdbx_seq_one_letter_code
_entity_poly.pdbx_strand_id
1 'polypeptide(L)'
;MSLDASFPWIFSLMSVFLVSIISLIGLAVISMSEERLRRLVLILVSFSAGALLGDAFIHLLPEAAEESSFGMEMSGGILFGILIFFVLEKFVHWHHCGAAEIGECPKAFATTNLVGDGLHNLIDGMIIAGSYLVSVPLGIATTFAVIFHEIPQEIGDFGVLVHAGYTKARALKFNFLCASVAILGAVLVLLIGGQLPGLSQLLIPFTAGGFIYIAGSDLIPELQKETRLGRSAIQLAGFLLGLLVMAGLVFLA
;
A
#
# COMPACT_ATOMS: atom_id res chain seq x y z
N MET A 1 -21.24 8.19 -20.67
CA MET A 1 -21.73 9.26 -19.78
C MET A 1 -20.49 9.87 -19.16
N SER A 2 -20.09 11.11 -19.58
CA SER A 2 -18.93 11.76 -18.98
C SER A 2 -19.21 11.94 -17.50
N LEU A 3 -18.43 11.26 -16.65
CA LEU A 3 -18.44 11.51 -15.20
C LEU A 3 -18.20 13.02 -15.02
N ASP A 4 -19.04 13.65 -14.23
CA ASP A 4 -18.83 15.04 -13.83
C ASP A 4 -17.40 15.14 -13.27
N ALA A 5 -16.61 16.08 -13.75
CA ALA A 5 -15.18 16.21 -13.40
C ALA A 5 -14.95 16.31 -11.86
N SER A 6 -16.00 16.57 -11.10
CA SER A 6 -15.97 16.61 -9.64
C SER A 6 -15.88 15.19 -8.99
N PHE A 7 -16.36 14.12 -9.65
CA PHE A 7 -16.40 12.79 -9.05
C PHE A 7 -15.01 12.22 -8.70
N PRO A 8 -14.02 12.20 -9.62
CA PRO A 8 -12.67 11.72 -9.28
C PRO A 8 -12.06 12.49 -8.11
N TRP A 9 -12.27 13.79 -8.01
CA TRP A 9 -11.79 14.62 -6.91
C TRP A 9 -12.39 14.20 -5.57
N ILE A 10 -13.71 14.08 -5.51
CA ILE A 10 -14.44 13.77 -4.27
C ILE A 10 -14.04 12.38 -3.79
N PHE A 11 -14.11 11.36 -4.66
CA PHE A 11 -13.82 9.99 -4.28
C PHE A 11 -12.36 9.79 -3.93
N SER A 12 -11.41 10.34 -4.69
CA SER A 12 -9.98 10.24 -4.38
C SER A 12 -9.66 10.88 -3.04
N LEU A 13 -10.10 12.11 -2.79
CA LEU A 13 -9.81 12.81 -1.54
C LEU A 13 -10.47 12.14 -0.33
N MET A 14 -11.68 11.61 -0.48
CA MET A 14 -12.32 10.82 0.59
C MET A 14 -11.54 9.53 0.87
N SER A 15 -11.10 8.83 -0.17
CA SER A 15 -10.34 7.59 -0.04
C SER A 15 -9.00 7.81 0.64
N VAL A 16 -8.19 8.77 0.17
CA VAL A 16 -6.88 9.04 0.78
C VAL A 16 -7.02 9.61 2.19
N PHE A 17 -8.07 10.35 2.49
CA PHE A 17 -8.37 10.80 3.85
C PHE A 17 -8.70 9.61 4.76
N LEU A 18 -9.49 8.65 4.26
CA LEU A 18 -9.79 7.42 4.99
C LEU A 18 -8.52 6.59 5.25
N VAL A 19 -7.66 6.43 4.24
CA VAL A 19 -6.34 5.77 4.37
C VAL A 19 -5.51 6.47 5.43
N SER A 20 -5.40 7.81 5.38
CA SER A 20 -4.65 8.58 6.38
C SER A 20 -5.18 8.40 7.81
N ILE A 21 -6.49 8.24 8.00
CA ILE A 21 -7.06 7.97 9.34
C ILE A 21 -6.66 6.57 9.84
N ILE A 22 -6.48 5.60 8.94
CA ILE A 22 -6.09 4.23 9.30
C ILE A 22 -4.72 4.20 9.99
N SER A 23 -3.83 5.16 9.72
CA SER A 23 -2.53 5.27 10.41
C SER A 23 -2.66 5.41 11.93
N LEU A 24 -3.84 5.83 12.41
CA LEU A 24 -4.13 5.89 13.85
C LEU A 24 -4.45 4.51 14.45
N ILE A 25 -4.39 3.42 13.67
CA ILE A 25 -4.62 2.04 14.14
C ILE A 25 -3.67 1.65 15.28
N GLY A 26 -2.51 2.30 15.38
CA GLY A 26 -1.59 2.17 16.51
C GLY A 26 -2.28 2.39 17.86
N LEU A 27 -3.35 3.22 17.94
CA LEU A 27 -4.15 3.39 19.16
C LEU A 27 -4.84 2.09 19.59
N ALA A 28 -5.35 1.33 18.64
CA ALA A 28 -6.05 0.08 18.91
C ALA A 28 -5.11 -1.01 19.44
N VAL A 29 -3.84 -1.02 18.97
CA VAL A 29 -2.87 -2.06 19.34
C VAL A 29 -2.04 -1.73 20.59
N ILE A 30 -2.05 -0.49 21.04
CA ILE A 30 -1.28 -0.01 22.22
C ILE A 30 -1.51 -0.83 23.48
N SER A 31 -2.73 -1.34 23.67
CA SER A 31 -3.15 -2.11 24.85
C SER A 31 -3.14 -3.62 24.63
N MET A 32 -2.80 -4.07 23.43
CA MET A 32 -2.78 -5.50 23.12
C MET A 32 -1.55 -6.19 23.72
N SER A 33 -1.73 -7.45 24.15
CA SER A 33 -0.59 -8.30 24.50
C SER A 33 0.18 -8.67 23.22
N GLU A 34 1.50 -8.86 23.37
CA GLU A 34 2.39 -9.19 22.24
C GLU A 34 1.91 -10.42 21.45
N GLU A 35 1.42 -11.44 22.15
CA GLU A 35 0.91 -12.65 21.51
C GLU A 35 -0.34 -12.39 20.65
N ARG A 36 -1.27 -11.54 21.14
CA ARG A 36 -2.47 -11.15 20.38
C ARG A 36 -2.10 -10.31 19.16
N LEU A 37 -1.19 -9.35 19.38
CA LEU A 37 -0.69 -8.48 18.30
C LEU A 37 -0.03 -9.32 17.18
N ARG A 38 0.89 -10.22 17.55
CA ARG A 38 1.56 -11.09 16.59
C ARG A 38 0.58 -11.97 15.80
N ARG A 39 -0.47 -12.49 16.45
CA ARG A 39 -1.52 -13.28 15.77
C ARG A 39 -2.35 -12.42 14.82
N LEU A 40 -2.71 -11.20 15.24
CA LEU A 40 -3.45 -10.25 14.42
C LEU A 40 -2.65 -9.87 13.16
N VAL A 41 -1.39 -9.47 13.33
CA VAL A 41 -0.49 -9.09 12.23
C VAL A 41 -0.33 -10.25 11.24
N LEU A 42 -0.18 -11.49 11.72
CA LEU A 42 -0.08 -12.66 10.84
C LEU A 42 -1.30 -12.80 9.91
N ILE A 43 -2.51 -12.58 10.42
CA ILE A 43 -3.74 -12.67 9.64
C ILE A 43 -3.84 -11.50 8.66
N LEU A 44 -3.55 -10.28 9.15
CA LEU A 44 -3.62 -9.07 8.33
C LEU A 44 -2.63 -9.10 7.17
N VAL A 45 -1.38 -9.48 7.41
CA VAL A 45 -0.34 -9.61 6.36
C VAL A 45 -0.76 -10.65 5.31
N SER A 46 -1.33 -11.79 5.75
CA SER A 46 -1.82 -12.81 4.82
C SER A 46 -2.94 -12.29 3.94
N PHE A 47 -3.91 -11.63 4.56
CA PHE A 47 -5.06 -11.05 3.86
C PHE A 47 -4.62 -9.95 2.89
N SER A 48 -3.69 -9.08 3.32
CA SER A 48 -3.15 -8.00 2.49
C SER A 48 -2.42 -8.52 1.25
N ALA A 49 -1.59 -9.55 1.40
CA ALA A 49 -0.91 -10.17 0.26
C ALA A 49 -1.91 -10.71 -0.77
N GLY A 50 -2.99 -11.35 -0.30
CA GLY A 50 -4.09 -11.80 -1.16
C GLY A 50 -4.85 -10.64 -1.82
N ALA A 51 -5.12 -9.57 -1.07
CA ALA A 51 -5.83 -8.40 -1.60
C ALA A 51 -5.01 -7.65 -2.66
N LEU A 52 -3.71 -7.39 -2.42
CA LEU A 52 -2.84 -6.74 -3.40
C LEU A 52 -2.71 -7.54 -4.70
N LEU A 53 -2.47 -8.86 -4.60
CA LEU A 53 -2.44 -9.70 -5.79
C LEU A 53 -3.81 -9.79 -6.46
N GLY A 54 -4.88 -9.85 -5.67
CA GLY A 54 -6.24 -9.79 -6.18
C GLY A 54 -6.51 -8.53 -6.98
N ASP A 55 -6.16 -7.35 -6.45
CA ASP A 55 -6.33 -6.08 -7.17
C ASP A 55 -5.48 -6.05 -8.44
N ALA A 56 -4.20 -6.41 -8.35
CA ALA A 56 -3.31 -6.42 -9.49
C ALA A 56 -3.83 -7.31 -10.63
N PHE A 57 -4.22 -8.56 -10.34
CA PHE A 57 -4.55 -9.55 -11.38
C PHE A 57 -6.03 -9.58 -11.78
N ILE A 58 -6.93 -9.11 -10.93
CA ILE A 58 -8.39 -9.19 -11.17
C ILE A 58 -8.94 -7.84 -11.66
N HIS A 59 -8.34 -6.71 -11.24
CA HIS A 59 -8.79 -5.36 -11.61
C HIS A 59 -7.81 -4.63 -12.52
N LEU A 60 -6.58 -4.36 -12.03
CA LEU A 60 -5.65 -3.46 -12.71
C LEU A 60 -5.12 -4.02 -14.05
N LEU A 61 -4.65 -5.26 -14.08
CA LEU A 61 -4.12 -5.85 -15.32
C LEU A 61 -5.18 -6.08 -16.39
N PRO A 62 -6.40 -6.57 -16.07
CA PRO A 62 -7.48 -6.61 -17.05
C PRO A 62 -7.84 -5.24 -17.61
N GLU A 63 -8.01 -4.22 -16.76
CA GLU A 63 -8.28 -2.84 -17.19
C GLU A 63 -7.19 -2.27 -18.12
N ALA A 64 -5.92 -2.46 -17.74
CA ALA A 64 -4.79 -2.05 -18.57
C ALA A 64 -4.79 -2.74 -19.94
N ALA A 65 -5.21 -4.02 -19.99
CA ALA A 65 -5.29 -4.79 -21.22
C ALA A 65 -6.47 -4.36 -22.13
N GLU A 66 -7.55 -3.85 -21.54
CA GLU A 66 -8.69 -3.29 -22.29
C GLU A 66 -8.36 -1.92 -22.88
N GLU A 67 -7.65 -1.06 -22.15
CA GLU A 67 -7.23 0.27 -22.64
C GLU A 67 -6.09 0.22 -23.67
N SER A 68 -5.17 -0.72 -23.51
CA SER A 68 -4.03 -0.93 -24.42
C SER A 68 -3.82 -2.43 -24.62
N SER A 69 -3.61 -2.88 -25.87
CA SER A 69 -3.26 -4.29 -26.10
C SER A 69 -2.06 -4.69 -25.24
N PHE A 70 -2.05 -5.93 -24.73
CA PHE A 70 -0.93 -6.47 -23.96
C PHE A 70 0.37 -6.39 -24.80
N GLY A 71 1.14 -5.33 -24.58
CA GLY A 71 2.31 -5.00 -25.39
C GLY A 71 3.46 -4.43 -24.56
N MET A 72 4.42 -3.85 -25.27
CA MET A 72 5.63 -3.30 -24.66
C MET A 72 5.32 -2.18 -23.64
N GLU A 73 4.30 -1.36 -23.91
CA GLU A 73 3.92 -0.23 -23.04
C GLU A 73 3.39 -0.73 -21.68
N MET A 74 2.45 -1.68 -21.70
CA MET A 74 1.92 -2.30 -20.48
C MET A 74 3.00 -3.03 -19.71
N SER A 75 3.80 -3.88 -20.38
CA SER A 75 4.91 -4.61 -19.75
C SER A 75 5.94 -3.65 -19.17
N GLY A 76 6.25 -2.56 -19.88
CA GLY A 76 7.15 -1.51 -19.43
C GLY A 76 6.62 -0.79 -18.18
N GLY A 77 5.32 -0.48 -18.14
CA GLY A 77 4.66 0.12 -16.97
C GLY A 77 4.75 -0.77 -15.74
N ILE A 78 4.44 -2.07 -15.89
CA ILE A 78 4.55 -3.06 -14.80
C ILE A 78 5.98 -3.13 -14.27
N LEU A 79 6.96 -3.30 -15.18
CA LEU A 79 8.37 -3.37 -14.79
C LEU A 79 8.86 -2.08 -14.14
N PHE A 80 8.37 -0.94 -14.60
CA PHE A 80 8.70 0.36 -14.02
C PHE A 80 8.13 0.49 -12.59
N GLY A 81 6.89 0.02 -12.35
CA GLY A 81 6.31 -0.06 -11.02
C GLY A 81 7.16 -0.93 -10.09
N ILE A 82 7.48 -2.16 -10.51
CA ILE A 82 8.37 -3.05 -9.75
C ILE A 82 9.71 -2.38 -9.45
N LEU A 83 10.32 -1.71 -10.44
CA LEU A 83 11.62 -1.05 -10.28
C LEU A 83 11.55 0.11 -9.28
N ILE A 84 10.53 0.94 -9.33
CA ILE A 84 10.39 2.08 -8.44
C ILE A 84 10.23 1.62 -6.99
N PHE A 85 9.37 0.62 -6.73
CA PHE A 85 9.20 0.07 -5.37
C PHE A 85 10.47 -0.65 -4.90
N PHE A 86 11.15 -1.40 -5.77
CA PHE A 86 12.47 -1.98 -5.45
C PHE A 86 13.49 -0.91 -5.04
N VAL A 87 13.58 0.20 -5.79
CA VAL A 87 14.52 1.29 -5.49
C VAL A 87 14.13 1.98 -4.19
N LEU A 88 12.84 2.21 -3.95
CA LEU A 88 12.32 2.81 -2.71
C LEU A 88 12.71 1.96 -1.50
N GLU A 89 12.43 0.66 -1.53
CA GLU A 89 12.78 -0.28 -0.47
C GLU A 89 14.30 -0.35 -0.28
N LYS A 90 15.06 -0.41 -1.39
CA LYS A 90 16.51 -0.42 -1.34
C LYS A 90 17.08 0.85 -0.73
N PHE A 91 16.48 2.02 -1.01
CA PHE A 91 16.87 3.30 -0.42
C PHE A 91 16.62 3.29 1.09
N VAL A 92 15.46 2.82 1.53
CA VAL A 92 15.14 2.65 2.94
C VAL A 92 16.13 1.70 3.62
N HIS A 93 16.42 0.54 3.01
CA HIS A 93 17.37 -0.44 3.54
C HIS A 93 18.83 0.07 3.55
N TRP A 94 19.27 0.77 2.52
CA TRP A 94 20.68 1.21 2.40
C TRP A 94 21.05 2.21 3.48
N HIS A 95 20.17 3.11 3.84
CA HIS A 95 20.37 4.00 4.98
C HIS A 95 20.43 3.27 6.34
N HIS A 96 19.90 2.05 6.41
CA HIS A 96 19.96 1.22 7.61
C HIS A 96 21.33 0.56 7.81
N CYS A 97 21.95 0.06 6.73
CA CYS A 97 23.20 -0.73 6.82
C CYS A 97 24.48 0.11 6.64
N GLY A 98 24.38 1.35 6.16
CA GLY A 98 25.55 2.19 5.82
C GLY A 98 26.06 3.11 6.93
N ALA A 99 25.32 3.31 8.03
CA ALA A 99 25.61 4.39 8.96
C ALA A 99 25.96 3.98 10.40
N ALA A 100 25.71 2.76 10.84
CA ALA A 100 26.14 2.27 12.17
C ALA A 100 25.97 0.76 12.32
N GLU A 101 26.79 0.13 13.16
CA GLU A 101 26.55 -1.20 13.68
C GLU A 101 25.17 -1.25 14.34
N ILE A 102 24.43 -2.34 14.09
CA ILE A 102 23.07 -2.55 14.62
C ILE A 102 23.10 -2.36 16.15
N GLY A 103 22.63 -1.22 16.63
CA GLY A 103 22.58 -0.89 18.06
C GLY A 103 22.88 0.57 18.44
N GLU A 104 23.56 1.36 17.59
CA GLU A 104 24.05 2.69 18.02
C GLU A 104 23.17 3.90 17.69
N CYS A 105 22.17 3.79 16.77
CA CYS A 105 21.29 4.94 16.46
C CYS A 105 19.84 4.55 16.16
N PRO A 106 19.01 4.16 17.15
CA PRO A 106 17.58 3.86 16.93
C PRO A 106 16.80 5.01 16.28
N LYS A 107 17.22 6.27 16.53
CA LYS A 107 16.54 7.45 15.96
C LYS A 107 16.82 7.66 14.47
N ALA A 108 18.04 7.34 14.00
CA ALA A 108 18.35 7.41 12.57
C ALA A 108 17.53 6.40 11.78
N PHE A 109 17.42 5.18 12.30
CA PHE A 109 16.54 4.14 11.77
C PHE A 109 15.09 4.61 11.66
N ALA A 110 14.52 5.13 12.74
CA ALA A 110 13.15 5.64 12.75
C ALA A 110 12.93 6.79 11.76
N THR A 111 13.91 7.68 11.58
CA THR A 111 13.81 8.79 10.62
C THR A 111 13.79 8.27 9.18
N THR A 112 14.63 7.30 8.86
CA THR A 112 14.65 6.69 7.51
C THR A 112 13.35 5.93 7.23
N ASN A 113 12.84 5.22 8.23
CA ASN A 113 11.54 4.55 8.15
C ASN A 113 10.43 5.56 7.81
N LEU A 114 10.35 6.69 8.53
CA LEU A 114 9.36 7.74 8.27
C LEU A 114 9.49 8.35 6.86
N VAL A 115 10.71 8.54 6.35
CA VAL A 115 10.90 9.06 4.99
C VAL A 115 10.42 8.03 3.96
N GLY A 116 10.75 6.76 4.16
CA GLY A 116 10.30 5.66 3.29
C GLY A 116 8.79 5.52 3.27
N ASP A 117 8.18 5.51 4.46
CA ASP A 117 6.74 5.47 4.65
C ASP A 117 6.03 6.67 4.00
N GLY A 118 6.53 7.89 4.20
CA GLY A 118 5.98 9.08 3.53
C GLY A 118 6.05 9.02 2.00
N LEU A 119 7.12 8.48 1.42
CA LEU A 119 7.23 8.27 -0.03
C LEU A 119 6.29 7.16 -0.51
N HIS A 120 6.14 6.08 0.26
CA HIS A 120 5.20 5.01 -0.02
C HIS A 120 3.77 5.55 -0.06
N ASN A 121 3.34 6.25 0.96
CA ASN A 121 2.03 6.89 1.05
C ASN A 121 1.79 7.92 -0.07
N LEU A 122 2.83 8.69 -0.48
CA LEU A 122 2.73 9.59 -1.64
C LEU A 122 2.32 8.82 -2.90
N ILE A 123 2.99 7.69 -3.15
CA ILE A 123 2.72 6.83 -4.31
C ILE A 123 1.32 6.23 -4.19
N ASP A 124 0.91 5.77 -3.03
CA ASP A 124 -0.44 5.24 -2.80
C ASP A 124 -1.54 6.26 -3.11
N GLY A 125 -1.33 7.50 -2.68
CA GLY A 125 -2.23 8.59 -3.06
C GLY A 125 -2.31 8.83 -4.57
N MET A 126 -1.17 8.75 -5.26
CA MET A 126 -1.12 8.85 -6.73
C MET A 126 -1.86 7.70 -7.40
N ILE A 127 -1.67 6.48 -6.89
CA ILE A 127 -2.29 5.25 -7.37
C ILE A 127 -3.81 5.30 -7.21
N ILE A 128 -4.31 5.67 -6.03
CA ILE A 128 -5.74 5.80 -5.76
C ILE A 128 -6.38 6.83 -6.70
N ALA A 129 -5.79 8.01 -6.81
CA ALA A 129 -6.32 9.05 -7.68
C ALA A 129 -6.26 8.65 -9.17
N GLY A 130 -5.18 8.00 -9.60
CA GLY A 130 -5.04 7.47 -10.96
C GLY A 130 -6.13 6.47 -11.30
N SER A 131 -6.44 5.54 -10.38
CA SER A 131 -7.51 4.55 -10.55
C SER A 131 -8.90 5.21 -10.64
N TYR A 132 -9.18 6.25 -9.83
CA TYR A 132 -10.46 7.00 -9.94
C TYR A 132 -10.57 7.85 -11.21
N LEU A 133 -9.46 8.26 -11.81
CA LEU A 133 -9.50 8.93 -13.12
C LEU A 133 -9.94 7.98 -14.24
N VAL A 134 -9.73 6.68 -14.07
CA VAL A 134 -10.16 5.63 -15.01
C VAL A 134 -11.63 5.29 -14.77
N SER A 135 -11.94 4.77 -13.57
CA SER A 135 -13.31 4.45 -13.20
C SER A 135 -13.52 4.45 -11.69
N VAL A 136 -14.77 4.68 -11.27
CA VAL A 136 -15.11 4.62 -9.82
C VAL A 136 -14.93 3.22 -9.25
N PRO A 137 -15.37 2.14 -9.93
CA PRO A 137 -15.15 0.79 -9.43
C PRO A 137 -13.66 0.45 -9.23
N LEU A 138 -12.80 0.79 -10.22
CA LEU A 138 -11.36 0.58 -10.11
C LEU A 138 -10.77 1.35 -8.93
N GLY A 139 -11.15 2.64 -8.77
CA GLY A 139 -10.70 3.45 -7.65
C GLY A 139 -11.12 2.89 -6.29
N ILE A 140 -12.33 2.32 -6.18
CA ILE A 140 -12.81 1.64 -4.97
C ILE A 140 -11.97 0.39 -4.70
N ALA A 141 -11.76 -0.49 -5.69
CA ALA A 141 -10.98 -1.70 -5.54
C ALA A 141 -9.55 -1.38 -5.08
N THR A 142 -8.88 -0.45 -5.77
CA THR A 142 -7.54 0.01 -5.41
C THR A 142 -7.50 0.64 -4.01
N THR A 143 -8.53 1.43 -3.63
CA THR A 143 -8.61 1.98 -2.28
C THR A 143 -8.66 0.89 -1.22
N PHE A 144 -9.45 -0.18 -1.42
CA PHE A 144 -9.49 -1.31 -0.50
C PHE A 144 -8.15 -2.05 -0.44
N ALA A 145 -7.50 -2.26 -1.59
CA ALA A 145 -6.18 -2.91 -1.63
C ALA A 145 -5.16 -2.10 -0.83
N VAL A 146 -5.14 -0.76 -0.98
CA VAL A 146 -4.28 0.14 -0.20
C VAL A 146 -4.62 0.06 1.29
N ILE A 147 -5.88 0.20 1.69
CA ILE A 147 -6.30 0.11 3.09
C ILE A 147 -5.79 -1.20 3.73
N PHE A 148 -5.91 -2.31 3.03
CA PHE A 148 -5.58 -3.60 3.59
C PHE A 148 -4.08 -3.81 3.79
N HIS A 149 -3.21 -3.25 2.95
CA HIS A 149 -1.78 -3.37 3.19
C HIS A 149 -1.25 -2.29 4.14
N GLU A 150 -1.87 -1.11 4.18
CA GLU A 150 -1.51 -0.04 5.11
C GLU A 150 -1.75 -0.41 6.59
N ILE A 151 -2.80 -1.18 6.90
CA ILE A 151 -3.07 -1.57 8.28
C ILE A 151 -1.90 -2.29 8.95
N PRO A 152 -1.33 -3.39 8.39
CA PRO A 152 -0.16 -4.04 8.98
C PRO A 152 1.10 -3.17 8.92
N GLN A 153 1.29 -2.37 7.87
CA GLN A 153 2.42 -1.47 7.72
C GLN A 153 2.43 -0.42 8.84
N GLU A 154 1.35 0.31 9.04
CA GLU A 154 1.21 1.33 10.07
C GLU A 154 1.36 0.78 11.50
N ILE A 155 0.93 -0.45 11.75
CA ILE A 155 1.19 -1.14 13.03
C ILE A 155 2.70 -1.38 13.19
N GLY A 156 3.39 -1.79 12.14
CA GLY A 156 4.84 -1.99 12.12
C GLY A 156 5.59 -0.70 12.39
N ASP A 157 5.26 0.37 11.68
CA ASP A 157 5.89 1.68 11.76
C ASP A 157 5.71 2.32 13.14
N PHE A 158 4.49 2.22 13.69
CA PHE A 158 4.24 2.59 15.08
C PHE A 158 5.16 1.82 16.05
N GLY A 159 5.32 0.52 15.85
CA GLY A 159 6.20 -0.34 16.65
C GLY A 159 7.66 0.10 16.56
N VAL A 160 8.15 0.39 15.36
CA VAL A 160 9.52 0.89 15.09
C VAL A 160 9.77 2.22 15.81
N LEU A 161 8.85 3.17 15.71
CA LEU A 161 8.99 4.47 16.35
C LEU A 161 9.02 4.36 17.89
N VAL A 162 8.15 3.55 18.47
CA VAL A 162 8.13 3.31 19.92
C VAL A 162 9.42 2.60 20.37
N HIS A 163 9.90 1.62 19.61
CA HIS A 163 11.18 0.95 19.90
C HIS A 163 12.38 1.91 19.82
N ALA A 164 12.36 2.87 18.90
CA ALA A 164 13.36 3.93 18.78
C ALA A 164 13.29 5.01 19.88
N GLY A 165 12.40 4.83 20.89
CA GLY A 165 12.28 5.71 22.05
C GLY A 165 11.34 6.89 21.87
N TYR A 166 10.51 6.92 20.82
CA TYR A 166 9.45 7.92 20.73
C TYR A 166 8.33 7.60 21.74
N THR A 167 7.74 8.65 22.31
CA THR A 167 6.50 8.46 23.07
C THR A 167 5.37 8.01 22.14
N LYS A 168 4.43 7.21 22.66
CA LYS A 168 3.28 6.72 21.89
C LYS A 168 2.54 7.83 21.12
N ALA A 169 2.35 8.99 21.78
CA ALA A 169 1.72 10.16 21.16
C ALA A 169 2.54 10.74 20.00
N ARG A 170 3.87 10.78 20.13
CA ARG A 170 4.75 11.23 19.03
C ARG A 170 4.78 10.22 17.88
N ALA A 171 4.83 8.93 18.19
CA ALA A 171 4.79 7.89 17.18
C ALA A 171 3.51 7.98 16.35
N LEU A 172 2.33 8.05 16.98
CA LEU A 172 1.05 8.24 16.30
C LEU A 172 1.00 9.52 15.47
N LYS A 173 1.56 10.63 16.01
CA LYS A 173 1.60 11.90 15.26
C LYS A 173 2.44 11.77 13.99
N PHE A 174 3.58 11.10 14.06
CA PHE A 174 4.46 10.95 12.89
C PHE A 174 3.88 9.99 11.86
N ASN A 175 3.31 8.84 12.28
CA ASN A 175 2.57 7.96 11.36
C ASN A 175 1.47 8.73 10.64
N PHE A 176 0.61 9.43 11.37
CA PHE A 176 -0.45 10.22 10.75
C PHE A 176 0.06 11.30 9.79
N LEU A 177 1.17 11.95 10.10
CA LEU A 177 1.78 12.94 9.18
C LEU A 177 2.31 12.27 7.91
N CYS A 178 2.95 11.10 8.02
CA CYS A 178 3.42 10.35 6.86
C CYS A 178 2.24 9.87 6.00
N ALA A 179 1.25 9.23 6.60
CA ALA A 179 0.04 8.79 5.91
C ALA A 179 -0.72 9.95 5.21
N SER A 180 -0.68 11.15 5.81
CA SER A 180 -1.31 12.35 5.21
C SER A 180 -0.62 12.81 3.92
N VAL A 181 0.59 12.34 3.63
CA VAL A 181 1.30 12.63 2.37
C VAL A 181 0.58 11.99 1.17
N ALA A 182 -0.23 10.95 1.38
CA ALA A 182 -1.11 10.39 0.36
C ALA A 182 -2.05 11.45 -0.25
N ILE A 183 -2.50 12.43 0.54
CA ILE A 183 -3.33 13.53 0.05
C ILE A 183 -2.58 14.35 -1.00
N LEU A 184 -1.28 14.61 -0.79
CA LEU A 184 -0.45 15.31 -1.78
C LEU A 184 -0.31 14.51 -3.06
N GLY A 185 -0.09 13.19 -2.95
CA GLY A 185 -0.03 12.28 -4.11
C GLY A 185 -1.31 12.33 -4.94
N ALA A 186 -2.46 12.22 -4.29
CA ALA A 186 -3.75 12.29 -4.97
C ALA A 186 -3.97 13.64 -5.64
N VAL A 187 -3.71 14.74 -4.93
CA VAL A 187 -3.87 16.10 -5.49
C VAL A 187 -2.96 16.31 -6.71
N LEU A 188 -1.71 15.84 -6.67
CA LEU A 188 -0.79 15.93 -7.81
C LEU A 188 -1.38 15.26 -9.05
N VAL A 189 -1.84 14.01 -8.92
CA VAL A 189 -2.42 13.28 -10.05
C VAL A 189 -3.71 13.93 -10.54
N LEU A 190 -4.58 14.40 -9.65
CA LEU A 190 -5.84 15.07 -10.04
C LEU A 190 -5.60 16.39 -10.76
N LEU A 191 -4.55 17.15 -10.40
CA LEU A 191 -4.20 18.40 -11.07
C LEU A 191 -3.63 18.17 -12.48
N ILE A 192 -2.79 17.15 -12.65
CA ILE A 192 -2.11 16.90 -13.94
C ILE A 192 -2.89 15.91 -14.83
N GLY A 193 -3.73 15.07 -14.25
CA GLY A 193 -4.42 13.98 -14.97
C GLY A 193 -5.30 14.47 -16.11
N GLY A 194 -5.98 15.59 -15.94
CA GLY A 194 -6.77 16.22 -17.02
C GLY A 194 -5.94 16.89 -18.12
N GLN A 195 -4.63 17.06 -17.91
CA GLN A 195 -3.73 17.75 -18.83
C GLN A 195 -2.80 16.79 -19.60
N LEU A 196 -2.68 15.55 -19.15
CA LEU A 196 -1.80 14.52 -19.72
C LEU A 196 -2.66 13.38 -20.29
N PRO A 197 -3.00 13.41 -21.59
CA PRO A 197 -3.65 12.28 -22.25
C PRO A 197 -2.76 11.02 -22.09
N GLY A 198 -3.36 9.90 -21.68
CA GLY A 198 -2.62 8.64 -21.52
C GLY A 198 -1.96 8.45 -20.13
N LEU A 199 -2.16 9.37 -19.19
CA LEU A 199 -1.64 9.20 -17.82
C LEU A 199 -2.18 7.93 -17.16
N SER A 200 -3.47 7.61 -17.35
CA SER A 200 -4.08 6.38 -16.83
C SER A 200 -3.41 5.12 -17.40
N GLN A 201 -3.14 5.12 -18.72
CA GLN A 201 -2.46 4.01 -19.41
C GLN A 201 -1.06 3.71 -18.86
N LEU A 202 -0.41 4.68 -18.24
CA LEU A 202 0.86 4.49 -17.54
C LEU A 202 0.66 4.12 -16.08
N LEU A 203 -0.27 4.77 -15.39
CA LEU A 203 -0.46 4.60 -13.94
C LEU A 203 -1.05 3.23 -13.60
N ILE A 204 -1.98 2.68 -14.39
CA ILE A 204 -2.60 1.39 -14.08
C ILE A 204 -1.56 0.25 -14.09
N PRO A 205 -0.78 0.02 -15.17
CA PRO A 205 0.24 -1.02 -15.15
C PRO A 205 1.35 -0.74 -14.13
N PHE A 206 1.70 0.52 -13.89
CA PHE A 206 2.64 0.92 -12.84
C PHE A 206 2.13 0.48 -11.45
N THR A 207 0.87 0.75 -11.15
CA THR A 207 0.20 0.34 -9.91
C THR A 207 0.23 -1.18 -9.74
N ALA A 208 -0.17 -1.92 -10.78
CA ALA A 208 -0.13 -3.38 -10.77
C ALA A 208 1.28 -3.91 -10.46
N GLY A 209 2.31 -3.31 -11.08
CA GLY A 209 3.71 -3.64 -10.81
C GLY A 209 4.12 -3.39 -9.37
N GLY A 210 3.73 -2.26 -8.80
CA GLY A 210 3.96 -1.90 -7.40
C GLY A 210 3.31 -2.90 -6.43
N PHE A 211 2.05 -3.23 -6.64
CA PHE A 211 1.32 -4.18 -5.80
C PHE A 211 1.88 -5.60 -5.88
N ILE A 212 2.28 -6.04 -7.08
CA ILE A 212 2.98 -7.33 -7.25
C ILE A 212 4.30 -7.31 -6.48
N TYR A 213 5.05 -6.20 -6.52
CA TYR A 213 6.30 -6.06 -5.80
C TYR A 213 6.08 -6.14 -4.29
N ILE A 214 5.21 -5.32 -3.71
CA ILE A 214 4.92 -5.29 -2.27
C ILE A 214 4.46 -6.69 -1.80
N ALA A 215 3.52 -7.31 -2.49
CA ALA A 215 3.04 -8.63 -2.13
C ALA A 215 4.15 -9.68 -2.20
N GLY A 216 4.99 -9.66 -3.26
CA GLY A 216 6.02 -10.66 -3.52
C GLY A 216 7.29 -10.48 -2.70
N SER A 217 7.72 -9.23 -2.45
CA SER A 217 8.99 -8.92 -1.78
C SER A 217 8.84 -8.76 -0.26
N ASP A 218 7.73 -8.22 0.21
CA ASP A 218 7.54 -7.89 1.61
C ASP A 218 6.61 -8.86 2.32
N LEU A 219 5.38 -9.02 1.80
CA LEU A 219 4.35 -9.74 2.55
C LEU A 219 4.51 -11.27 2.46
N ILE A 220 4.72 -11.83 1.27
CA ILE A 220 4.86 -13.29 1.09
C ILE A 220 6.10 -13.83 1.82
N PRO A 221 7.30 -13.22 1.75
CA PRO A 221 8.44 -13.67 2.54
C PRO A 221 8.20 -13.64 4.05
N GLU A 222 7.43 -12.67 4.56
CA GLU A 222 7.04 -12.64 5.97
C GLU A 222 6.18 -13.84 6.35
N LEU A 223 5.23 -14.22 5.47
CA LEU A 223 4.38 -15.40 5.68
C LEU A 223 5.19 -16.71 5.69
N GLN A 224 6.24 -16.80 4.90
CA GLN A 224 7.08 -17.99 4.80
C GLN A 224 7.92 -18.26 6.07
N LYS A 225 8.05 -17.28 6.98
CA LYS A 225 8.75 -17.48 8.26
C LYS A 225 7.98 -18.37 9.24
N GLU A 226 6.66 -18.51 9.07
CA GLU A 226 5.86 -19.39 9.91
C GLU A 226 5.90 -20.84 9.40
N THR A 227 6.35 -21.76 10.24
CA THR A 227 6.52 -23.16 9.90
C THR A 227 5.48 -24.09 10.54
N ARG A 228 4.66 -23.58 11.44
CA ARG A 228 3.64 -24.36 12.16
C ARG A 228 2.42 -24.58 11.27
N LEU A 229 2.07 -25.83 10.98
CA LEU A 229 1.00 -26.20 10.06
C LEU A 229 -0.35 -25.47 10.37
N GLY A 230 -0.75 -25.40 11.64
CA GLY A 230 -2.00 -24.74 12.02
C GLY A 230 -2.00 -23.23 11.76
N ARG A 231 -0.87 -22.55 11.94
CA ARG A 231 -0.74 -21.12 11.61
C ARG A 231 -0.63 -20.88 10.11
N SER A 232 0.08 -21.77 9.42
CA SER A 232 0.15 -21.72 7.95
C SER A 232 -1.22 -21.92 7.30
N ALA A 233 -2.07 -22.76 7.89
CA ALA A 233 -3.47 -22.91 7.42
C ALA A 233 -4.29 -21.62 7.64
N ILE A 234 -4.08 -20.90 8.75
CA ILE A 234 -4.71 -19.59 9.00
C ILE A 234 -4.20 -18.55 7.99
N GLN A 235 -2.90 -18.54 7.70
CA GLN A 235 -2.33 -17.67 6.67
C GLN A 235 -2.93 -17.95 5.30
N LEU A 236 -3.02 -19.22 4.90
CA LEU A 236 -3.65 -19.60 3.62
C LEU A 236 -5.10 -19.13 3.56
N ALA A 237 -5.86 -19.32 4.64
CA ALA A 237 -7.24 -18.86 4.73
C ALA A 237 -7.35 -17.33 4.61
N GLY A 238 -6.47 -16.58 5.29
CA GLY A 238 -6.39 -15.13 5.19
C GLY A 238 -6.07 -14.66 3.77
N PHE A 239 -5.06 -15.26 3.14
CA PHE A 239 -4.67 -14.97 1.76
C PHE A 239 -5.82 -15.24 0.76
N LEU A 240 -6.46 -16.39 0.86
CA LEU A 240 -7.61 -16.74 0.02
C LEU A 240 -8.79 -15.78 0.25
N LEU A 241 -9.01 -15.36 1.51
CA LEU A 241 -10.06 -14.40 1.82
C LEU A 241 -9.76 -13.03 1.17
N GLY A 242 -8.51 -12.57 1.17
CA GLY A 242 -8.10 -11.36 0.47
C GLY A 242 -8.39 -11.44 -1.03
N LEU A 243 -8.01 -12.53 -1.68
CA LEU A 243 -8.33 -12.78 -3.09
C LEU A 243 -9.84 -12.79 -3.35
N LEU A 244 -10.63 -13.48 -2.49
CA LEU A 244 -12.08 -13.59 -2.65
C LEU A 244 -12.78 -12.24 -2.46
N VAL A 245 -12.31 -11.40 -1.54
CA VAL A 245 -12.85 -10.04 -1.35
C VAL A 245 -12.63 -9.22 -2.62
N MET A 246 -11.43 -9.23 -3.19
CA MET A 246 -11.14 -8.50 -4.44
C MET A 246 -11.95 -9.06 -5.61
N ALA A 247 -12.06 -10.39 -5.73
CA ALA A 247 -12.92 -11.01 -6.74
C ALA A 247 -14.41 -10.64 -6.56
N GLY A 248 -14.85 -10.47 -5.32
CA GLY A 248 -16.22 -10.03 -5.01
C GLY A 248 -16.50 -8.59 -5.46
N LEU A 249 -15.50 -7.71 -5.45
CA LEU A 249 -15.64 -6.31 -5.87
C LEU A 249 -15.90 -6.18 -7.39
N VAL A 250 -15.53 -7.18 -8.20
CA VAL A 250 -15.89 -7.22 -9.64
C VAL A 250 -17.40 -7.15 -9.86
N PHE A 251 -18.20 -7.72 -8.96
CA PHE A 251 -19.66 -7.70 -9.07
C PHE A 251 -20.29 -6.36 -8.65
N LEU A 252 -19.50 -5.43 -8.10
CA LEU A 252 -19.93 -4.08 -7.74
C LEU A 252 -19.55 -3.05 -8.82
N ALA A 253 -18.73 -3.44 -9.79
CA ALA A 253 -18.31 -2.68 -10.95
C ALA A 253 -19.26 -2.92 -12.12
#